data_ed9db758888c6bd0683eadbf84308226
#
_entry.id   ed9db758888c6bd0683eadbf84308226
#
_cell.length_a   1.000
_cell.length_b   1.000
_cell.length_c   1.000
_cell.angle_alpha   90.00
_cell.angle_beta   90.00
_cell.angle_gamma   90.00
#
_symmetry.space_group_name_H-M   'P 1'
#
loop_
_entity.id
_entity.type
_entity.pdbx_description
1 polymer ?
#
loop_
_entity_poly.entity_id
_entity_poly.type
_entity_poly.pdbx_seq_one_letter_code
_entity_poly.pdbx_strand_id
1 'polypeptide(L)'
;MAKVIAYEGREPGSPESRRLRALGKVPAVVYGGTSKARHLFVDAHDFETALGHRVNVGALMELEVAGKVTTVQLQELQRHPVRRSLSHLDFLAINVREEMEATIELRSVSEELEMEEPSLRVRGHVKDIPDFLEISLEMLGEAEVFTAGQIPLAKGLVLIGDPEIVVARLADKL
;
A
#
# COMPACT_ATOMS: atom_id res chain seq x y z
N MET A 1 -0.58 0.09 10.90
CA MET A 1 -0.03 -0.63 9.71
C MET A 1 -0.93 -1.83 9.43
N ALA A 2 -1.38 -1.97 8.19
CA ALA A 2 -2.26 -3.08 7.81
C ALA A 2 -1.54 -4.42 8.03
N LYS A 3 -2.25 -5.43 8.51
CA LYS A 3 -1.71 -6.76 8.79
C LYS A 3 -2.31 -7.78 7.84
N VAL A 4 -1.47 -8.54 7.17
CA VAL A 4 -1.84 -9.58 6.22
C VAL A 4 -1.29 -10.92 6.68
N ILE A 5 -2.14 -11.94 6.69
CA ILE A 5 -1.73 -13.31 7.01
C ILE A 5 -1.34 -14.01 5.71
N ALA A 6 -0.15 -14.61 5.71
CA ALA A 6 0.34 -15.40 4.58
C ALA A 6 0.70 -16.81 5.02
N TYR A 7 0.58 -17.72 4.09
CA TYR A 7 0.84 -19.14 4.28
C TYR A 7 2.03 -19.57 3.45
N GLU A 8 2.87 -20.45 3.97
CA GLU A 8 3.99 -20.98 3.20
C GLU A 8 3.49 -21.72 1.97
N GLY A 9 4.10 -21.42 0.84
CA GLY A 9 3.78 -21.99 -0.46
C GLY A 9 4.96 -22.78 -1.01
N ARG A 10 4.66 -23.58 -2.03
CA ARG A 10 5.68 -24.25 -2.84
C ARG A 10 6.03 -23.39 -4.05
N GLU A 11 7.09 -23.76 -4.77
CA GLU A 11 7.53 -23.08 -5.98
C GLU A 11 6.39 -22.83 -6.97
N PRO A 12 6.41 -21.68 -7.68
CA PRO A 12 5.39 -21.31 -8.65
C PRO A 12 5.32 -22.31 -9.81
N GLY A 13 4.11 -22.52 -10.36
CA GLY A 13 3.88 -23.37 -11.53
C GLY A 13 3.39 -24.79 -11.21
N SER A 14 3.33 -25.18 -9.94
CA SER A 14 2.79 -26.48 -9.55
C SER A 14 1.27 -26.60 -9.79
N PRO A 15 0.74 -27.83 -9.97
CA PRO A 15 -0.71 -28.07 -9.99
C PRO A 15 -1.41 -27.54 -8.74
N GLU A 16 -0.72 -27.54 -7.58
CA GLU A 16 -1.18 -26.99 -6.32
C GLU A 16 -1.41 -25.49 -6.38
N SER A 17 -0.53 -24.72 -7.05
CA SER A 17 -0.72 -23.27 -7.26
C SER A 17 -1.98 -22.95 -8.05
N ARG A 18 -2.34 -23.77 -9.03
CA ARG A 18 -3.60 -23.62 -9.79
C ARG A 18 -4.83 -23.86 -8.90
N ARG A 19 -4.77 -24.90 -8.06
CA ARG A 19 -5.83 -25.25 -7.13
C ARG A 19 -6.02 -24.14 -6.10
N LEU A 20 -4.94 -23.61 -5.54
CA LEU A 20 -4.98 -22.55 -4.55
C LEU A 20 -5.56 -21.24 -5.14
N ARG A 21 -5.20 -20.89 -6.39
CA ARG A 21 -5.81 -19.75 -7.09
C ARG A 21 -7.32 -19.94 -7.30
N ALA A 22 -7.76 -21.15 -7.60
CA ALA A 22 -9.19 -21.44 -7.72
C ALA A 22 -9.94 -21.26 -6.40
N LEU A 23 -9.25 -21.36 -5.27
CA LEU A 23 -9.78 -21.11 -3.92
C LEU A 23 -9.60 -19.66 -3.45
N GLY A 24 -9.26 -18.71 -4.35
CA GLY A 24 -9.05 -17.31 -4.01
C GLY A 24 -7.71 -17.01 -3.33
N LYS A 25 -6.77 -17.96 -3.33
CA LYS A 25 -5.42 -17.74 -2.81
C LYS A 25 -4.51 -17.15 -3.90
N VAL A 26 -3.79 -16.09 -3.56
CA VAL A 26 -2.87 -15.39 -4.47
C VAL A 26 -1.44 -15.80 -4.15
N PRO A 27 -0.67 -16.27 -5.13
CA PRO A 27 0.76 -16.52 -4.94
C PRO A 27 1.48 -15.22 -4.62
N ALA A 28 2.42 -15.28 -3.69
CA ALA A 28 3.23 -14.15 -3.30
C ALA A 28 4.69 -14.57 -3.10
N VAL A 29 5.60 -13.63 -3.25
CA VAL A 29 7.02 -13.81 -2.94
C VAL A 29 7.44 -12.73 -1.95
N VAL A 30 8.12 -13.11 -0.89
CA VAL A 30 8.80 -12.17 0.01
C VAL A 30 10.30 -12.36 -0.14
N TYR A 31 11.01 -11.27 -0.37
CA TYR A 31 12.46 -11.24 -0.51
C TYR A 31 13.04 -10.03 0.23
N GLY A 32 14.36 -9.94 0.32
CA GLY A 32 15.06 -8.89 1.05
C GLY A 32 15.45 -9.29 2.48
N GLY A 33 16.15 -8.39 3.17
CA GLY A 33 16.78 -8.70 4.46
C GLY A 33 17.90 -9.73 4.32
N THR A 34 18.11 -10.54 5.35
CA THR A 34 19.14 -11.59 5.39
C THR A 34 18.65 -12.95 4.92
N SER A 35 17.39 -13.07 4.53
CA SER A 35 16.73 -14.33 4.19
C SER A 35 16.62 -14.54 2.68
N LYS A 36 16.67 -15.81 2.24
CA LYS A 36 16.34 -16.16 0.85
C LYS A 36 14.89 -15.84 0.54
N ALA A 37 14.59 -15.60 -0.73
CA ALA A 37 13.22 -15.42 -1.21
C ALA A 37 12.34 -16.60 -0.78
N ARG A 38 11.15 -16.32 -0.24
CA ARG A 38 10.18 -17.31 0.21
C ARG A 38 8.91 -17.18 -0.62
N HIS A 39 8.41 -18.33 -1.07
CA HIS A 39 7.12 -18.42 -1.75
C HIS A 39 6.00 -18.59 -0.74
N LEU A 40 4.99 -17.76 -0.86
CA LEU A 40 3.86 -17.66 0.04
C LEU A 40 2.55 -17.67 -0.74
N PHE A 41 1.45 -17.84 -0.02
CA PHE A 41 0.10 -17.59 -0.50
C PHE A 41 -0.62 -16.65 0.47
N VAL A 42 -1.39 -15.73 -0.09
CA VAL A 42 -2.22 -14.79 0.65
C VAL A 42 -3.67 -14.99 0.21
N ASP A 43 -4.61 -14.88 1.12
CA ASP A 43 -6.02 -14.83 0.74
C ASP A 43 -6.34 -13.50 0.07
N ALA A 44 -6.93 -13.55 -1.14
CA ALA A 44 -7.21 -12.33 -1.92
C ALA A 44 -8.18 -11.40 -1.21
N HIS A 45 -9.22 -11.96 -0.59
CA HIS A 45 -10.22 -11.19 0.11
C HIS A 45 -9.66 -10.53 1.37
N ASP A 46 -8.91 -11.29 2.17
CA ASP A 46 -8.27 -10.78 3.39
C ASP A 46 -7.25 -9.70 3.06
N PHE A 47 -6.47 -9.88 1.98
CA PHE A 47 -5.51 -8.89 1.50
C PHE A 47 -6.19 -7.59 1.07
N GLU A 48 -7.23 -7.67 0.25
CA GLU A 48 -7.97 -6.49 -0.22
C GLU A 48 -8.73 -5.80 0.93
N THR A 49 -9.23 -6.56 1.91
CA THR A 49 -9.90 -6.02 3.09
C THR A 49 -8.93 -5.31 4.01
N ALA A 50 -7.74 -5.89 4.26
CA ALA A 50 -6.73 -5.30 5.14
C ALA A 50 -6.17 -3.98 4.63
N LEU A 51 -6.06 -3.84 3.30
CA LEU A 51 -5.47 -2.67 2.64
C LEU A 51 -6.52 -1.69 2.08
N GLY A 52 -7.79 -2.04 2.13
CA GLY A 52 -8.87 -1.29 1.50
C GLY A 52 -8.88 -1.45 -0.03
N HIS A 53 -9.81 -0.75 -0.68
CA HIS A 53 -10.02 -0.91 -2.13
C HIS A 53 -8.90 -0.32 -3.00
N ARG A 54 -7.97 0.42 -2.41
CA ARG A 54 -6.85 1.09 -3.12
C ARG A 54 -5.51 0.58 -2.62
N VAL A 55 -5.15 -0.60 -3.09
CA VAL A 55 -3.82 -1.17 -2.82
C VAL A 55 -2.80 -0.52 -3.74
N ASN A 56 -1.90 0.26 -3.18
CA ASN A 56 -0.84 0.94 -3.91
C ASN A 56 0.50 0.22 -3.78
N VAL A 57 1.22 0.12 -4.88
CA VAL A 57 2.64 -0.28 -4.87
C VAL A 57 3.42 0.73 -4.03
N GLY A 58 4.33 0.25 -3.21
CA GLY A 58 5.06 1.06 -2.23
C GLY A 58 4.41 1.13 -0.85
N ALA A 59 3.20 0.60 -0.66
CA ALA A 59 2.54 0.54 0.64
C ALA A 59 3.28 -0.37 1.62
N LEU A 60 3.34 0.07 2.89
CA LEU A 60 3.94 -0.68 3.99
C LEU A 60 2.87 -1.49 4.72
N MET A 61 3.20 -2.73 5.08
CA MET A 61 2.31 -3.61 5.82
C MET A 61 3.07 -4.61 6.68
N GLU A 62 2.38 -5.23 7.60
CA GLU A 62 2.87 -6.36 8.38
C GLU A 62 2.44 -7.67 7.73
N LEU A 63 3.39 -8.50 7.40
CA LEU A 63 3.15 -9.85 6.87
C LEU A 63 3.38 -10.86 7.98
N GLU A 64 2.34 -11.59 8.36
CA GLU A 64 2.43 -12.69 9.33
C GLU A 64 2.52 -14.03 8.63
N VAL A 65 3.59 -14.77 8.88
CA VAL A 65 3.80 -16.12 8.38
C VAL A 65 4.11 -17.04 9.53
N ALA A 66 3.28 -18.06 9.76
CA ALA A 66 3.45 -19.02 10.87
C ALA A 66 3.68 -18.37 12.24
N GLY A 67 2.94 -17.28 12.53
CA GLY A 67 3.05 -16.51 13.78
C GLY A 67 4.22 -15.54 13.87
N LYS A 68 5.09 -15.49 12.85
CA LYS A 68 6.16 -14.50 12.76
C LYS A 68 5.74 -13.32 11.92
N VAL A 69 5.77 -12.13 12.51
CA VAL A 69 5.44 -10.87 11.83
C VAL A 69 6.71 -10.24 11.27
N THR A 70 6.66 -9.81 10.01
CA THR A 70 7.73 -9.10 9.33
C THR A 70 7.14 -7.88 8.63
N THR A 71 7.77 -6.72 8.79
CA THR A 71 7.39 -5.53 8.04
C THR A 71 7.86 -5.65 6.59
N VAL A 72 6.96 -5.44 5.66
CA VAL A 72 7.22 -5.56 4.23
C VAL A 72 6.66 -4.35 3.47
N GLN A 73 7.21 -4.11 2.30
CA GLN A 73 6.68 -3.15 1.33
C GLN A 73 6.16 -3.92 0.12
N LEU A 74 4.98 -3.54 -0.37
CA LEU A 74 4.44 -4.06 -1.61
C LEU A 74 5.23 -3.49 -2.79
N GLN A 75 5.98 -4.33 -3.50
CA GLN A 75 6.79 -3.92 -4.65
C GLN A 75 6.06 -4.06 -5.96
N GLU A 76 5.30 -5.12 -6.10
CA GLU A 76 4.54 -5.38 -7.32
C GLU A 76 3.19 -6.03 -6.98
N LEU A 77 2.18 -5.64 -7.71
CA LEU A 77 0.86 -6.21 -7.66
C LEU A 77 0.40 -6.50 -9.08
N GLN A 78 0.19 -7.76 -9.40
CA GLN A 78 -0.31 -8.18 -10.70
C GLN A 78 -1.79 -8.53 -10.62
N ARG A 79 -2.58 -8.04 -11.59
CA ARG A 79 -3.99 -8.39 -11.76
C ARG A 79 -4.21 -9.08 -13.10
N HIS A 80 -5.14 -10.02 -13.10
CA HIS A 80 -5.56 -10.68 -14.33
C HIS A 80 -6.24 -9.66 -15.26
N PRO A 81 -5.81 -9.53 -16.54
CA PRO A 81 -6.25 -8.46 -17.43
C PRO A 81 -7.75 -8.42 -17.65
N VAL A 82 -8.41 -9.58 -17.69
CA VAL A 82 -9.86 -9.69 -17.94
C VAL A 82 -10.67 -9.76 -16.64
N ARG A 83 -10.26 -10.60 -15.70
CA ARG A 83 -11.01 -10.85 -14.46
C ARG A 83 -10.74 -9.82 -13.37
N ARG A 84 -9.69 -9.00 -13.52
CA ARG A 84 -9.18 -8.03 -12.54
C ARG A 84 -8.85 -8.60 -11.16
N SER A 85 -8.93 -9.93 -11.00
CA SER A 85 -8.53 -10.61 -9.77
C SER A 85 -7.01 -10.54 -9.59
N LEU A 86 -6.56 -10.51 -8.34
CA LEU A 86 -5.14 -10.59 -7.99
C LEU A 86 -4.53 -11.88 -8.52
N SER A 87 -3.40 -11.80 -9.17
CA SER A 87 -2.68 -12.93 -9.77
C SER A 87 -1.32 -13.19 -9.15
N HIS A 88 -0.64 -12.14 -8.66
CA HIS A 88 0.66 -12.24 -7.99
C HIS A 88 0.94 -11.02 -7.11
N LEU A 89 1.72 -11.21 -6.03
CA LEU A 89 2.16 -10.17 -5.12
C LEU A 89 3.66 -10.34 -4.82
N ASP A 90 4.41 -9.24 -4.90
CA ASP A 90 5.82 -9.20 -4.54
C ASP A 90 6.03 -8.29 -3.33
N PHE A 91 6.63 -8.84 -2.28
CA PHE A 91 6.93 -8.15 -1.05
C PHE A 91 8.43 -8.04 -0.81
N LEU A 92 8.88 -6.86 -0.46
CA LEU A 92 10.23 -6.61 0.03
C LEU A 92 10.21 -6.55 1.56
N ALA A 93 10.91 -7.47 2.22
CA ALA A 93 11.13 -7.40 3.67
C ALA A 93 12.08 -6.25 3.99
N ILE A 94 11.66 -5.40 4.93
CA ILE A 94 12.38 -4.17 5.28
C ILE A 94 12.86 -4.17 6.71
N ASN A 95 13.98 -3.47 6.90
CA ASN A 95 14.50 -3.19 8.23
C ASN A 95 13.89 -1.88 8.74
N VAL A 96 13.07 -1.97 9.77
CA VAL A 96 12.37 -0.81 10.35
C VAL A 96 13.29 0.29 10.89
N ARG A 97 14.60 0.05 10.97
CA ARG A 97 15.60 1.04 11.43
C ARG A 97 16.19 1.89 10.29
N GLU A 98 15.94 1.50 9.05
CA GLU A 98 16.44 2.21 7.87
C GLU A 98 15.42 3.22 7.38
N GLU A 99 15.92 4.28 6.76
CA GLU A 99 15.07 5.20 5.99
C GLU A 99 14.71 4.55 4.66
N MET A 100 13.47 4.73 4.24
CA MET A 100 13.01 4.21 2.96
C MET A 100 11.96 5.11 2.34
N GLU A 101 11.72 4.88 1.06
CA GLU A 101 10.61 5.47 0.34
C GLU A 101 9.37 4.59 0.48
N ALA A 102 8.25 5.22 0.76
CA ALA A 102 6.97 4.54 0.87
C ALA A 102 5.85 5.38 0.25
N THR A 103 4.77 4.72 -0.09
CA THR A 103 3.55 5.36 -0.57
C THR A 103 2.51 5.35 0.53
N ILE A 104 1.97 6.52 0.87
CA ILE A 104 0.93 6.72 1.86
C ILE A 104 -0.39 6.98 1.14
N GLU A 105 -1.46 6.33 1.56
CA GLU A 105 -2.81 6.59 1.05
C GLU A 105 -3.32 7.94 1.58
N LEU A 106 -3.96 8.72 0.71
CA LEU A 106 -4.67 9.93 1.09
C LEU A 106 -6.17 9.65 1.14
N ARG A 107 -6.82 10.05 2.24
CA ARG A 107 -8.25 9.88 2.45
C ARG A 107 -8.92 11.21 2.66
N SER A 108 -9.98 11.44 1.92
CA SER A 108 -10.85 12.58 2.20
C SER A 108 -11.78 12.27 3.38
N VAL A 109 -11.87 13.19 4.31
CA VAL A 109 -12.86 13.16 5.42
C VAL A 109 -14.19 13.76 4.98
N SER A 110 -14.20 14.54 3.88
CA SER A 110 -15.38 15.24 3.38
C SER A 110 -15.78 14.73 2.00
N GLU A 111 -17.08 14.53 1.78
CA GLU A 111 -17.65 14.20 0.46
C GLU A 111 -17.54 15.36 -0.54
N GLU A 112 -17.28 16.57 -0.07
CA GLU A 112 -17.10 17.76 -0.89
C GLU A 112 -15.70 17.87 -1.51
N LEU A 113 -14.77 16.94 -1.17
CA LEU A 113 -13.43 16.89 -1.73
C LEU A 113 -13.31 15.74 -2.75
N GLU A 114 -13.02 16.08 -3.97
CA GLU A 114 -12.69 15.14 -5.03
C GLU A 114 -11.19 14.91 -5.05
N MET A 115 -10.79 13.64 -4.86
CA MET A 115 -9.38 13.24 -4.84
C MET A 115 -8.86 13.03 -6.27
N GLU A 116 -7.86 13.80 -6.68
CA GLU A 116 -7.18 13.61 -7.97
C GLU A 116 -6.01 12.64 -7.83
N GLU A 117 -5.20 12.83 -6.80
CA GLU A 117 -4.09 11.93 -6.49
C GLU A 117 -4.36 11.24 -5.14
N PRO A 118 -4.71 9.94 -5.14
CA PRO A 118 -5.11 9.24 -3.91
C PRO A 118 -3.94 8.77 -3.04
N SER A 119 -2.72 9.09 -3.42
CA SER A 119 -1.52 8.63 -2.70
C SER A 119 -0.38 9.64 -2.77
N LEU A 120 0.51 9.57 -1.79
CA LEU A 120 1.66 10.45 -1.67
C LEU A 120 2.93 9.61 -1.44
N ARG A 121 4.00 9.93 -2.18
CA ARG A 121 5.31 9.29 -1.95
C ARG A 121 6.11 10.10 -0.95
N VAL A 122 6.62 9.42 0.07
CA VAL A 122 7.44 10.02 1.12
C VAL A 122 8.70 9.20 1.38
N ARG A 123 9.70 9.84 1.97
CA ARG A 123 10.91 9.18 2.50
C ARG A 123 11.01 9.46 3.99
N GLY A 124 11.34 8.43 4.76
CA GLY A 124 11.58 8.54 6.20
C GLY A 124 11.77 7.19 6.85
N HIS A 125 11.88 7.16 8.16
CA HIS A 125 11.92 5.91 8.91
C HIS A 125 10.56 5.23 8.90
N VAL A 126 10.55 3.92 8.72
CA VAL A 126 9.32 3.10 8.65
C VAL A 126 8.35 3.35 9.81
N LYS A 127 8.89 3.53 11.02
CA LYS A 127 8.09 3.80 12.23
C LYS A 127 7.35 5.14 12.21
N ASP A 128 7.83 6.10 11.40
CA ASP A 128 7.29 7.46 11.33
C ASP A 128 6.30 7.61 10.16
N ILE A 129 6.20 6.59 9.29
CA ILE A 129 5.32 6.58 8.12
C ILE A 129 3.92 6.10 8.56
N PRO A 130 2.89 6.95 8.48
CA PRO A 130 1.53 6.57 8.81
C PRO A 130 0.91 5.67 7.73
N ASP A 131 -0.15 4.96 8.06
CA ASP A 131 -0.88 4.11 7.12
C ASP A 131 -1.64 4.92 6.08
N PHE A 132 -2.18 6.05 6.48
CA PHE A 132 -2.91 7.00 5.64
C PHE A 132 -2.81 8.42 6.21
N LEU A 133 -3.07 9.40 5.38
CA LEU A 133 -3.22 10.78 5.78
C LEU A 133 -4.63 11.26 5.42
N GLU A 134 -5.27 11.91 6.38
CA GLU A 134 -6.61 12.49 6.19
C GLU A 134 -6.48 13.92 5.67
N ILE A 135 -7.27 14.23 4.64
CA ILE A 135 -7.42 15.57 4.10
C ILE A 135 -8.81 16.06 4.44
N SER A 136 -8.87 17.20 5.15
CA SER A 136 -10.12 17.86 5.52
C SER A 136 -10.28 19.18 4.78
N LEU A 137 -11.54 19.63 4.65
CA LEU A 137 -11.85 20.96 4.10
C LEU A 137 -11.21 22.11 4.87
N GLU A 138 -11.04 21.94 6.18
CA GLU A 138 -10.41 22.97 7.02
C GLU A 138 -8.96 23.23 6.62
N MET A 139 -8.26 22.21 6.09
CA MET A 139 -6.89 22.33 5.59
C MET A 139 -6.82 23.10 4.27
N LEU A 140 -7.89 23.09 3.48
CA LEU A 140 -7.98 23.79 2.21
C LEU A 140 -8.09 25.32 2.41
N GLY A 141 -8.73 25.76 3.50
CA GLY A 141 -9.00 27.16 3.78
C GLY A 141 -9.89 27.77 2.69
N GLU A 142 -9.44 28.87 2.07
CA GLU A 142 -10.14 29.56 0.96
C GLU A 142 -9.68 29.08 -0.43
N ALA A 143 -8.76 28.10 -0.51
CA ALA A 143 -8.25 27.59 -1.78
C ALA A 143 -9.24 26.59 -2.40
N GLU A 144 -9.31 26.53 -3.72
CA GLU A 144 -10.14 25.57 -4.47
C GLU A 144 -9.41 24.23 -4.70
N VAL A 145 -8.10 24.22 -4.57
CA VAL A 145 -7.24 23.06 -4.80
C VAL A 145 -6.26 22.87 -3.65
N PHE A 146 -5.95 21.62 -3.37
CA PHE A 146 -5.00 21.21 -2.36
C PHE A 146 -3.81 20.50 -3.01
N THR A 147 -2.60 21.01 -2.78
CA THR A 147 -1.39 20.47 -3.36
C THR A 147 -0.64 19.56 -2.38
N ALA A 148 0.21 18.67 -2.92
CA ALA A 148 1.01 17.74 -2.13
C ALA A 148 1.89 18.44 -1.09
N GLY A 149 2.44 19.62 -1.42
CA GLY A 149 3.28 20.42 -0.53
C GLY A 149 2.56 21.03 0.66
N GLN A 150 1.22 21.13 0.61
CA GLN A 150 0.39 21.66 1.71
C GLN A 150 0.03 20.59 2.75
N ILE A 151 0.27 19.31 2.44
CA ILE A 151 -0.04 18.21 3.37
C ILE A 151 0.91 18.24 4.56
N PRO A 152 0.41 18.31 5.80
CA PRO A 152 1.25 18.27 6.99
C PRO A 152 1.86 16.88 7.18
N LEU A 153 3.14 16.75 6.87
CA LEU A 153 3.88 15.51 7.08
C LEU A 153 4.39 15.44 8.53
N ALA A 154 4.43 14.23 9.08
CA ALA A 154 5.03 13.98 10.39
C ALA A 154 6.52 14.34 10.39
N LYS A 155 7.05 14.69 11.56
CA LYS A 155 8.45 15.07 11.73
C LYS A 155 9.38 13.92 11.30
N GLY A 156 10.27 14.19 10.36
CA GLY A 156 11.19 13.19 9.79
C GLY A 156 10.73 12.57 8.48
N LEU A 157 9.55 12.93 7.97
CA LEU A 157 9.10 12.56 6.63
C LEU A 157 9.40 13.67 5.62
N VAL A 158 9.86 13.28 4.45
CA VAL A 158 10.15 14.17 3.33
C VAL A 158 9.28 13.75 2.14
N LEU A 159 8.57 14.73 1.55
CA LEU A 159 7.82 14.51 0.31
C LEU A 159 8.77 14.16 -0.83
N ILE A 160 8.41 13.15 -1.61
CA ILE A 160 9.11 12.79 -2.85
C ILE A 160 8.20 13.10 -4.03
N GLY A 161 8.67 13.95 -4.91
CA GLY A 161 7.95 14.37 -6.10
C GLY A 161 7.71 15.87 -6.14
N ASP A 162 6.83 16.27 -7.05
CA ASP A 162 6.49 17.68 -7.24
C ASP A 162 5.50 18.13 -6.14
N PRO A 163 5.86 19.13 -5.31
CA PRO A 163 4.97 19.65 -4.28
C PRO A 163 3.74 20.38 -4.83
N GLU A 164 3.78 20.78 -6.10
CA GLU A 164 2.67 21.49 -6.76
C GLU A 164 1.61 20.55 -7.36
N ILE A 165 1.80 19.23 -7.29
CA ILE A 165 0.79 18.27 -7.74
C ILE A 165 -0.50 18.47 -6.95
N VAL A 166 -1.60 18.64 -7.66
CA VAL A 166 -2.94 18.74 -7.05
C VAL A 166 -3.36 17.35 -6.56
N VAL A 167 -3.62 17.24 -5.27
CA VAL A 167 -4.04 15.97 -4.64
C VAL A 167 -5.54 15.92 -4.39
N ALA A 168 -6.17 17.06 -4.19
CA ALA A 168 -7.62 17.17 -4.04
C ALA A 168 -8.12 18.53 -4.52
N ARG A 169 -9.37 18.58 -4.95
CA ARG A 169 -10.09 19.81 -5.26
C ARG A 169 -11.47 19.82 -4.63
N LEU A 170 -12.03 20.99 -4.49
CA LEU A 170 -13.42 21.15 -4.09
C LEU A 170 -14.32 20.60 -5.21
N ALA A 171 -15.25 19.71 -4.87
CA ALA A 171 -16.23 19.22 -5.84
C ALA A 171 -17.13 20.37 -6.29
N ASP A 172 -17.28 20.54 -7.59
CA ASP A 172 -18.22 21.53 -8.13
C ASP A 172 -19.63 21.22 -7.62
N LYS A 173 -20.22 22.16 -6.90
CA LYS A 173 -21.65 22.09 -6.56
C LYS A 173 -22.45 22.32 -7.84
N LEU A 174 -22.95 21.23 -8.44
CA LEU A 174 -23.98 21.29 -9.47
C LEU A 174 -25.29 21.83 -8.90
#